data_8ca557c1f06da40e263e21930296729a
#
_entry.id   8ca557c1f06da40e263e21930296729a
#
_cell.length_a   1.000
_cell.length_b   1.000
_cell.length_c   1.000
_cell.angle_alpha   90.00
_cell.angle_beta   90.00
_cell.angle_gamma   90.00
#
_symmetry.space_group_name_H-M   'P 1'
#
loop_
_entity.id
_entity.type
_entity.pdbx_description
1 polymer ?
#
loop_
_entity_poly.entity_id
_entity_poly.type
_entity_poly.pdbx_seq_one_letter_code
_entity_poly.pdbx_strand_id
1 'polypeptide(L)'
;MNLENININEDIEIDDGTNKSIISEEQEDVSKASDVWKYFTKDINYKQNKKAKCNHCGITYTCTAGATTNLKKHIKSKHSSSEKMQEMSIKDILKAVPKWKYNNDEMLKCLVKWIIVNQHSFTIVEEPAFADLIYALQPDAKLISADTVKRKIMDLYESNINKVKESFKNITGKISFTIDIWTSPSAKSFLSLTAHYIDDDWKLNNVLVDFIQIFGKHMGENIKNAFMLGINKLLIQNKIMGITTDNASNNLTFVDALAKENNSFQKDNHFRCFAHVINLCVQDALKELDDKLSQLRTLLNKIHHSPQRQEKLSFNCELHGINNLKVVLDVSTRWNFTFDMINRALYLKEALNSLALSEKDLKNFIITDDEWSELEKVKLFLEKFKEITLMFSSLYPTLSMLIPRAPIGFNYISEGEEENEGEDGNESEDEIGNDNEESTIKKAAMNCRVKLFHYYNKTNDACIIVMILDPRLKMEYYNDEM
;
A
#
# COMPACT_ATOMS: atom_id res chain seq x y z
N MET A 1 1.14 -0.56 -9.77
CA MET A 1 2.48 -0.45 -9.18
C MET A 1 2.57 0.92 -8.55
N ASN A 2 2.50 0.99 -7.25
CA ASN A 2 2.70 2.25 -6.53
C ASN A 2 4.19 2.57 -6.53
N LEU A 3 4.54 3.74 -7.08
CA LEU A 3 5.91 4.27 -7.13
C LEU A 3 6.37 4.83 -5.77
N GLU A 4 5.69 4.46 -4.67
CA GLU A 4 5.92 5.02 -3.33
C GLU A 4 7.23 4.57 -2.65
N ASN A 5 8.02 3.68 -3.26
CA ASN A 5 9.22 3.10 -2.63
C ASN A 5 10.55 3.51 -3.25
N ILE A 6 10.60 4.58 -4.04
CA ILE A 6 11.90 5.19 -4.31
C ILE A 6 12.19 6.10 -3.13
N ASN A 7 13.03 5.64 -2.22
CA ASN A 7 13.49 6.42 -1.07
C ASN A 7 14.40 7.56 -1.56
N ILE A 8 13.79 8.63 -2.08
CA ILE A 8 14.49 9.88 -2.52
C ILE A 8 14.72 10.80 -1.31
N ASN A 9 14.42 10.32 -0.07
CA ASN A 9 14.26 11.18 1.09
C ASN A 9 15.54 11.44 1.91
N GLU A 10 16.68 10.85 1.61
CA GLU A 10 17.86 11.01 2.50
C GLU A 10 18.72 12.25 2.23
N ASP A 11 18.52 12.99 1.14
CA ASP A 11 19.28 14.22 0.86
C ASP A 11 18.45 15.49 0.69
N ILE A 12 17.18 15.49 1.14
CA ILE A 12 16.35 16.70 1.14
C ILE A 12 15.68 16.82 2.51
N GLU A 13 16.39 17.39 3.48
CA GLU A 13 15.77 17.93 4.68
C GLU A 13 14.80 19.03 4.26
N ILE A 14 13.52 18.72 4.22
CA ILE A 14 12.44 19.71 4.15
C ILE A 14 11.79 19.68 5.53
N ASP A 15 12.07 20.72 6.30
CA ASP A 15 11.33 21.05 7.52
C ASP A 15 9.87 21.33 7.12
N ASP A 16 8.99 20.36 7.39
CA ASP A 16 7.56 20.45 7.11
C ASP A 16 6.83 20.99 8.34
N GLY A 17 6.94 22.28 8.51
CA GLY A 17 6.12 23.01 9.48
C GLY A 17 4.79 23.41 8.88
N THR A 18 3.84 22.50 8.73
CA THR A 18 2.40 22.79 8.91
C THR A 18 1.54 21.59 8.46
N ASN A 19 1.16 20.79 9.39
CA ASN A 19 -0.04 19.96 9.22
C ASN A 19 -1.01 20.27 10.37
N LYS A 20 -1.95 21.16 10.11
CA LYS A 20 -3.12 21.37 10.97
C LYS A 20 -4.18 20.36 10.59
N SER A 21 -4.21 19.26 11.30
CA SER A 21 -5.40 18.42 11.39
C SER A 21 -6.47 19.17 12.19
N ILE A 22 -7.61 19.38 11.55
CA ILE A 22 -8.82 19.91 12.20
C ILE A 22 -9.42 18.75 13.01
N ILE A 23 -9.20 18.78 14.32
CA ILE A 23 -9.99 18.01 15.28
C ILE A 23 -10.92 19.02 15.94
N SER A 24 -12.23 18.74 15.86
CA SER A 24 -13.28 19.49 16.53
C SER A 24 -13.10 19.38 18.04
N GLU A 25 -12.70 20.48 18.69
CA GLU A 25 -12.65 20.60 20.13
C GLU A 25 -14.00 21.10 20.67
N GLU A 26 -14.58 20.32 21.55
CA GLU A 26 -15.57 20.82 22.50
C GLU A 26 -14.87 21.81 23.44
N GLN A 27 -15.33 23.04 23.44
CA GLN A 27 -14.82 24.12 24.29
C GLN A 27 -15.28 23.92 25.74
N GLU A 28 -14.41 23.39 26.59
CA GLU A 28 -14.47 23.67 28.02
C GLU A 28 -13.72 24.99 28.29
N ASP A 29 -14.42 25.90 28.89
CA ASP A 29 -14.00 27.27 29.26
C ASP A 29 -12.94 27.22 30.39
N VAL A 30 -11.66 27.11 30.02
CA VAL A 30 -10.53 27.21 30.96
C VAL A 30 -10.10 28.66 31.05
N SER A 31 -10.58 29.35 32.12
CA SER A 31 -10.13 30.68 32.56
C SER A 31 -8.59 30.77 32.52
N LYS A 32 -8.04 31.83 31.87
CA LYS A 32 -6.60 32.17 31.78
C LYS A 32 -5.94 32.19 33.15
N ALA A 33 -5.41 31.07 33.62
CA ALA A 33 -4.60 31.04 34.84
C ALA A 33 -3.28 31.80 34.60
N SER A 34 -2.92 32.72 35.51
CA SER A 34 -1.67 33.50 35.39
C SER A 34 -0.44 32.58 35.44
N ASP A 35 0.53 32.80 34.56
CA ASP A 35 1.81 32.07 34.47
C ASP A 35 2.61 32.03 35.79
N VAL A 36 2.32 32.93 36.72
CA VAL A 36 2.99 33.00 38.03
C VAL A 36 2.85 31.73 38.82
N TRP A 37 1.80 30.94 38.56
CA TRP A 37 1.54 29.68 39.28
C TRP A 37 2.55 28.56 38.98
N LYS A 38 3.40 28.71 37.99
CA LYS A 38 4.55 27.83 37.76
C LYS A 38 5.61 27.93 38.85
N TYR A 39 5.67 29.07 39.53
CA TYR A 39 6.67 29.40 40.54
C TYR A 39 6.12 29.37 41.99
N PHE A 40 4.85 29.13 42.18
CA PHE A 40 4.21 29.12 43.49
C PHE A 40 3.29 27.92 43.67
N THR A 41 3.42 27.26 44.80
CA THR A 41 2.51 26.20 45.24
C THR A 41 1.43 26.78 46.13
N LYS A 42 0.16 26.50 45.84
CA LYS A 42 -1.00 26.91 46.68
C LYS A 42 -0.99 26.09 47.95
N ASP A 43 -1.27 26.75 49.09
CA ASP A 43 -1.48 26.10 50.39
C ASP A 43 -2.63 25.10 50.29
N ILE A 44 -2.60 24.02 51.12
CA ILE A 44 -3.64 22.98 51.16
C ILE A 44 -5.03 23.59 51.41
N ASN A 45 -5.08 24.68 52.23
CA ASN A 45 -6.30 25.42 52.54
C ASN A 45 -6.43 26.71 51.74
N TYR A 46 -5.88 26.79 50.55
CA TYR A 46 -5.84 28.00 49.72
C TYR A 46 -7.21 28.65 49.47
N LYS A 47 -8.27 27.85 49.40
CA LYS A 47 -9.63 28.37 49.24
C LYS A 47 -10.07 29.27 50.41
N GLN A 48 -9.56 28.99 51.62
CA GLN A 48 -9.90 29.68 52.88
C GLN A 48 -8.87 30.77 53.21
N ASN A 49 -7.56 30.45 53.16
CA ASN A 49 -6.49 31.30 53.61
C ASN A 49 -5.83 32.15 52.51
N LYS A 50 -6.09 31.83 51.23
CA LYS A 50 -5.52 32.51 50.04
C LYS A 50 -4.00 32.64 50.06
N LYS A 51 -3.27 31.68 50.65
CA LYS A 51 -1.81 31.69 50.76
C LYS A 51 -1.15 30.83 49.69
N ALA A 52 -0.03 31.33 49.15
CA ALA A 52 0.80 30.62 48.20
C ALA A 52 2.28 30.74 48.56
N LYS A 53 3.03 29.63 48.49
CA LYS A 53 4.44 29.53 48.83
C LYS A 53 5.31 29.56 47.61
N CYS A 54 6.37 30.41 47.59
CA CYS A 54 7.35 30.45 46.51
C CYS A 54 8.17 29.13 46.46
N ASN A 55 8.26 28.50 45.34
CA ASN A 55 9.00 27.24 45.13
C ASN A 55 10.53 27.43 45.19
N HIS A 56 11.03 28.69 44.97
CA HIS A 56 12.46 28.98 45.00
C HIS A 56 13.00 29.35 46.37
N CYS A 57 12.26 30.16 47.15
CA CYS A 57 12.74 30.64 48.43
C CYS A 57 11.86 30.30 49.63
N GLY A 58 10.75 29.60 49.43
CA GLY A 58 9.86 29.17 50.50
C GLY A 58 9.01 30.28 51.16
N ILE A 59 9.14 31.55 50.77
CA ILE A 59 8.35 32.66 51.35
C ILE A 59 6.88 32.52 50.92
N THR A 60 5.97 32.73 51.90
CA THR A 60 4.54 32.63 51.70
C THR A 60 3.90 34.01 51.51
N TYR A 61 3.04 34.15 50.51
CA TYR A 61 2.31 35.37 50.18
C TYR A 61 0.79 35.11 50.27
N THR A 62 0.06 36.13 50.69
CA THR A 62 -1.39 36.15 50.69
C THR A 62 -1.92 36.73 49.37
N CYS A 63 -2.80 36.04 48.70
CA CYS A 63 -3.38 36.44 47.38
C CYS A 63 -4.84 36.86 47.60
N THR A 64 -5.06 38.06 48.14
CA THR A 64 -6.41 38.60 48.36
C THR A 64 -7.13 38.79 47.00
N ALA A 65 -8.38 38.36 46.93
CA ALA A 65 -9.23 38.46 45.73
C ALA A 65 -8.63 37.81 44.47
N GLY A 66 -7.70 36.84 44.59
CA GLY A 66 -7.07 36.19 43.46
C GLY A 66 -5.97 37.01 42.75
N ALA A 67 -5.56 38.15 43.33
CA ALA A 67 -4.53 39.03 42.74
C ALA A 67 -3.16 38.35 42.83
N THR A 68 -2.51 38.19 41.70
CA THR A 68 -1.17 37.60 41.53
C THR A 68 -0.05 38.60 41.41
N THR A 69 -0.35 39.91 41.54
CA THR A 69 0.59 41.02 41.33
C THR A 69 1.78 40.98 42.31
N ASN A 70 1.54 40.63 43.59
CA ASN A 70 2.60 40.50 44.59
C ASN A 70 3.51 39.32 44.30
N LEU A 71 2.96 38.22 43.80
CA LEU A 71 3.73 37.04 43.38
C LEU A 71 4.65 37.38 42.18
N LYS A 72 4.13 38.09 41.19
CA LYS A 72 4.91 38.56 40.04
C LYS A 72 6.04 39.54 40.45
N LYS A 73 5.73 40.50 41.39
CA LYS A 73 6.75 41.41 41.93
C LYS A 73 7.86 40.64 42.68
N HIS A 74 7.52 39.64 43.46
CA HIS A 74 8.48 38.81 44.19
C HIS A 74 9.42 38.07 43.24
N ILE A 75 8.92 37.38 42.26
CA ILE A 75 9.76 36.67 41.25
C ILE A 75 10.70 37.66 40.56
N LYS A 76 10.16 38.79 40.09
CA LYS A 76 10.94 39.82 39.42
C LYS A 76 12.01 40.45 40.30
N SER A 77 11.79 40.63 41.61
CA SER A 77 12.74 41.31 42.48
C SER A 77 13.74 40.39 43.17
N LYS A 78 13.40 39.11 43.44
CA LYS A 78 14.22 38.20 44.24
C LYS A 78 14.80 37.02 43.44
N HIS A 79 14.21 36.69 42.29
CA HIS A 79 14.58 35.53 41.48
C HIS A 79 14.88 35.89 40.02
N SER A 80 15.11 37.15 39.71
CA SER A 80 15.41 37.65 38.36
C SER A 80 16.77 37.18 37.79
N SER A 81 17.61 36.50 38.63
CA SER A 81 18.92 35.99 38.22
C SER A 81 18.91 34.54 37.79
N SER A 82 17.82 33.77 37.97
CA SER A 82 17.79 32.32 37.63
C SER A 82 17.17 32.01 36.28
N GLU A 83 16.48 32.90 35.64
CA GLU A 83 16.14 32.82 34.22
C GLU A 83 15.95 34.25 33.69
N LYS A 84 16.90 34.75 32.90
CA LYS A 84 16.60 35.80 31.95
C LYS A 84 15.58 35.20 30.96
N MET A 85 14.29 35.28 31.29
CA MET A 85 13.30 35.41 30.24
C MET A 85 13.61 36.75 29.56
N GLN A 86 14.48 36.73 28.56
CA GLN A 86 14.48 37.74 27.54
C GLN A 86 13.07 37.70 26.94
N GLU A 87 12.24 38.70 27.27
CA GLU A 87 11.17 39.07 26.37
C GLU A 87 11.88 39.42 25.06
N MET A 88 12.09 38.44 24.17
CA MET A 88 12.51 38.69 22.82
C MET A 88 11.45 39.66 22.23
N SER A 89 11.89 40.85 21.90
CA SER A 89 11.04 41.79 21.21
C SER A 89 10.48 41.08 19.97
N ILE A 90 9.22 41.37 19.59
CA ILE A 90 8.65 40.90 18.30
C ILE A 90 9.62 41.12 17.15
N LYS A 91 10.40 42.24 17.21
CA LYS A 91 11.47 42.55 16.24
C LYS A 91 12.63 41.54 16.31
N ASP A 92 12.95 40.98 17.47
CA ASP A 92 14.03 39.99 17.63
C ASP A 92 13.55 38.60 17.22
N ILE A 93 12.28 38.29 17.47
CA ILE A 93 11.61 37.08 16.95
C ILE A 93 11.53 37.15 15.43
N LEU A 94 11.13 38.27 14.85
CA LEU A 94 11.09 38.46 13.39
C LEU A 94 12.46 38.49 12.73
N LYS A 95 13.54 38.78 13.47
CA LYS A 95 14.93 38.67 13.00
C LYS A 95 15.47 37.25 13.12
N ALA A 96 14.98 36.49 14.11
CA ALA A 96 15.40 35.10 14.35
C ALA A 96 14.71 34.08 13.43
N VAL A 97 13.55 34.44 12.84
CA VAL A 97 12.94 33.62 11.79
C VAL A 97 13.82 33.77 10.53
N PRO A 98 14.43 32.68 10.05
CA PRO A 98 15.18 32.74 8.81
C PRO A 98 14.27 33.27 7.71
N LYS A 99 14.61 34.44 7.18
CA LYS A 99 13.87 34.97 6.02
C LYS A 99 14.10 34.00 4.88
N TRP A 100 13.03 33.30 4.47
CA TRP A 100 13.09 32.46 3.29
C TRP A 100 13.71 33.28 2.14
N LYS A 101 14.75 32.73 1.53
CA LYS A 101 15.42 33.29 0.39
C LYS A 101 15.28 32.34 -0.78
N TYR A 102 14.72 32.86 -1.88
CA TYR A 102 14.61 32.06 -3.09
C TYR A 102 15.98 31.50 -3.52
N ASN A 103 15.99 30.23 -3.85
CA ASN A 103 17.13 29.52 -4.42
C ASN A 103 16.67 28.80 -5.69
N ASN A 104 17.20 29.20 -6.84
CA ASN A 104 16.80 28.63 -8.12
C ASN A 104 17.19 27.15 -8.26
N ASP A 105 18.30 26.73 -7.69
CA ASP A 105 18.74 25.33 -7.76
C ASP A 105 17.80 24.42 -6.94
N GLU A 106 17.34 24.92 -5.78
CA GLU A 106 16.36 24.19 -4.98
C GLU A 106 15.00 24.10 -5.69
N MET A 107 14.56 25.20 -6.29
CA MET A 107 13.35 25.18 -7.12
C MET A 107 13.46 24.17 -8.26
N LEU A 108 14.61 24.11 -8.94
CA LEU A 108 14.83 23.14 -10.03
C LEU A 108 14.87 21.70 -9.52
N LYS A 109 15.41 21.41 -8.34
CA LYS A 109 15.33 20.08 -7.72
C LYS A 109 13.88 19.69 -7.44
N CYS A 110 13.11 20.59 -6.82
CA CYS A 110 11.68 20.37 -6.57
C CYS A 110 10.91 20.17 -7.87
N LEU A 111 11.18 20.94 -8.92
CA LEU A 111 10.56 20.81 -10.24
C LEU A 111 10.86 19.44 -10.87
N VAL A 112 12.11 19.01 -10.86
CA VAL A 112 12.50 17.70 -11.38
C VAL A 112 11.84 16.57 -10.58
N LYS A 113 11.82 16.66 -9.25
CA LYS A 113 11.11 15.71 -8.38
C LYS A 113 9.62 15.66 -8.71
N TRP A 114 8.97 16.82 -8.86
CA TRP A 114 7.54 16.90 -9.21
C TRP A 114 7.24 16.25 -10.56
N ILE A 115 8.07 16.48 -11.57
CA ILE A 115 7.93 15.85 -12.91
C ILE A 115 8.05 14.33 -12.81
N ILE A 116 9.03 13.81 -12.05
CA ILE A 116 9.25 12.36 -11.89
C ILE A 116 8.08 11.72 -11.15
N VAL A 117 7.71 12.25 -9.98
CA VAL A 117 6.70 11.65 -9.10
C VAL A 117 5.32 11.62 -9.77
N ASN A 118 4.96 12.68 -10.48
CA ASN A 118 3.66 12.78 -11.14
C ASN A 118 3.67 12.35 -12.62
N GLN A 119 4.80 11.82 -13.11
CA GLN A 119 4.95 11.32 -14.48
C GLN A 119 4.59 12.35 -15.56
N HIS A 120 4.91 13.62 -15.31
CA HIS A 120 4.66 14.67 -16.30
C HIS A 120 5.58 14.54 -17.51
N SER A 121 5.11 15.02 -18.66
CA SER A 121 5.96 15.20 -19.83
C SER A 121 7.10 16.18 -19.51
N PHE A 122 8.31 15.92 -20.03
CA PHE A 122 9.43 16.85 -19.86
C PHE A 122 9.16 18.22 -20.51
N THR A 123 8.30 18.23 -21.55
CA THR A 123 7.90 19.46 -22.26
C THR A 123 7.00 20.37 -21.44
N ILE A 124 6.48 19.93 -20.29
CA ILE A 124 5.61 20.76 -19.42
C ILE A 124 6.30 22.08 -19.02
N VAL A 125 7.62 22.06 -18.87
CA VAL A 125 8.40 23.27 -18.49
C VAL A 125 8.48 24.31 -19.60
N GLU A 126 8.13 23.96 -20.83
CA GLU A 126 8.12 24.81 -22.01
C GLU A 126 6.71 25.32 -22.33
N GLU A 127 5.69 24.86 -21.58
CA GLU A 127 4.31 25.34 -21.74
C GLU A 127 4.18 26.79 -21.23
N PRO A 128 3.62 27.73 -22.04
CA PRO A 128 3.49 29.11 -21.63
C PRO A 128 2.73 29.29 -20.30
N ALA A 129 1.61 28.56 -20.13
CA ALA A 129 0.81 28.66 -18.92
C ALA A 129 1.56 28.19 -17.67
N PHE A 130 2.44 27.19 -17.78
CA PHE A 130 3.32 26.76 -16.70
C PHE A 130 4.36 27.83 -16.36
N ALA A 131 4.97 28.44 -17.38
CA ALA A 131 5.92 29.52 -17.20
C ALA A 131 5.27 30.73 -16.51
N ASP A 132 4.08 31.14 -16.94
CA ASP A 132 3.30 32.21 -16.35
C ASP A 132 3.00 31.94 -14.88
N LEU A 133 2.61 30.74 -14.52
CA LEU A 133 2.38 30.35 -13.12
C LEU A 133 3.64 30.49 -12.29
N ILE A 134 4.77 29.98 -12.77
CA ILE A 134 6.04 30.07 -12.03
C ILE A 134 6.50 31.51 -11.85
N TYR A 135 6.42 32.34 -12.91
CA TYR A 135 6.80 33.76 -12.84
C TYR A 135 5.85 34.61 -11.98
N ALA A 136 4.56 34.23 -11.92
CA ALA A 136 3.62 34.86 -10.99
C ALA A 136 3.99 34.59 -9.52
N LEU A 137 4.51 33.38 -9.21
CA LEU A 137 4.97 33.02 -7.88
C LEU A 137 6.36 33.57 -7.55
N GLN A 138 7.26 33.55 -8.52
CA GLN A 138 8.65 33.96 -8.39
C GLN A 138 9.17 34.59 -9.71
N PRO A 139 9.14 35.92 -9.86
CA PRO A 139 9.58 36.59 -11.10
C PRO A 139 11.03 36.31 -11.50
N ASP A 140 11.92 36.08 -10.51
CA ASP A 140 13.33 35.79 -10.76
C ASP A 140 13.62 34.32 -11.07
N ALA A 141 12.62 33.48 -11.17
CA ALA A 141 12.79 32.05 -11.49
C ALA A 141 13.42 31.88 -12.88
N LYS A 142 14.37 30.94 -12.97
CA LYS A 142 14.99 30.57 -14.26
C LYS A 142 14.54 29.16 -14.62
N LEU A 143 13.53 29.07 -15.47
CA LEU A 143 13.09 27.80 -16.03
C LEU A 143 14.15 27.20 -16.96
N ILE A 144 14.08 25.90 -17.16
CA ILE A 144 14.99 25.11 -17.99
C ILE A 144 14.22 24.43 -19.12
N SER A 145 14.90 24.07 -20.21
CA SER A 145 14.29 23.34 -21.31
C SER A 145 13.99 21.87 -20.95
N ALA A 146 13.11 21.22 -21.71
CA ALA A 146 12.80 19.81 -21.62
C ALA A 146 14.06 18.91 -21.70
N ASP A 147 15.00 19.25 -22.60
CA ASP A 147 16.29 18.56 -22.70
C ASP A 147 17.14 18.72 -21.44
N THR A 148 17.10 19.87 -20.79
CA THR A 148 17.81 20.09 -19.52
C THR A 148 17.15 19.30 -18.38
N VAL A 149 15.81 19.23 -18.35
CA VAL A 149 15.08 18.33 -17.41
C VAL A 149 15.56 16.90 -17.60
N LYS A 150 15.53 16.38 -18.82
CA LYS A 150 16.00 15.03 -19.15
C LYS A 150 17.42 14.79 -18.66
N ARG A 151 18.34 15.72 -18.92
CA ARG A 151 19.73 15.60 -18.45
C ARG A 151 19.84 15.55 -16.93
N LYS A 152 19.15 16.46 -16.22
CA LYS A 152 19.13 16.45 -14.76
C LYS A 152 18.56 15.16 -14.17
N ILE A 153 17.55 14.58 -14.80
CA ILE A 153 17.00 13.27 -14.40
C ILE A 153 18.05 12.16 -14.60
N MET A 154 18.78 12.18 -15.72
CA MET A 154 19.85 11.21 -15.97
C MET A 154 21.01 11.36 -14.98
N ASP A 155 21.44 12.60 -14.67
CA ASP A 155 22.48 12.87 -13.69
C ASP A 155 22.06 12.38 -12.29
N LEU A 156 20.78 12.60 -11.92
CA LEU A 156 20.20 12.10 -10.66
C LEU A 156 20.19 10.56 -10.62
N TYR A 157 19.78 9.92 -11.72
CA TYR A 157 19.81 8.48 -11.85
C TYR A 157 21.23 7.90 -11.68
N GLU A 158 22.22 8.46 -12.38
CA GLU A 158 23.61 8.02 -12.29
C GLU A 158 24.19 8.21 -10.88
N SER A 159 23.88 9.33 -10.24
CA SER A 159 24.27 9.57 -8.85
C SER A 159 23.68 8.52 -7.90
N ASN A 160 22.39 8.24 -8.02
CA ASN A 160 21.69 7.28 -7.16
C ASN A 160 22.16 5.85 -7.41
N ILE A 161 22.36 5.42 -8.66
CA ILE A 161 22.87 4.08 -8.96
C ILE A 161 24.28 3.88 -8.38
N ASN A 162 25.10 4.91 -8.36
CA ASN A 162 26.42 4.86 -7.73
C ASN A 162 26.32 4.73 -6.19
N LYS A 163 25.40 5.44 -5.54
CA LYS A 163 25.12 5.27 -4.10
C LYS A 163 24.67 3.84 -3.78
N VAL A 164 23.73 3.29 -4.56
CA VAL A 164 23.26 1.90 -4.42
C VAL A 164 24.42 0.91 -4.62
N LYS A 165 25.28 1.14 -5.61
CA LYS A 165 26.46 0.31 -5.85
C LYS A 165 27.44 0.33 -4.66
N GLU A 166 27.68 1.50 -4.07
CA GLU A 166 28.54 1.62 -2.89
C GLU A 166 27.89 0.95 -1.66
N SER A 167 26.57 1.12 -1.45
CA SER A 167 25.88 0.42 -0.35
C SER A 167 25.99 -1.10 -0.48
N PHE A 168 25.85 -1.63 -1.71
CA PHE A 168 25.96 -3.07 -1.94
C PHE A 168 27.36 -3.67 -1.76
N LYS A 169 28.42 -2.87 -1.89
CA LYS A 169 29.77 -3.32 -1.56
C LYS A 169 29.92 -3.69 -0.08
N ASN A 170 29.27 -2.90 0.79
CA ASN A 170 29.35 -3.05 2.24
C ASN A 170 28.48 -4.20 2.77
N ILE A 171 27.53 -4.72 1.99
CA ILE A 171 26.70 -5.85 2.40
C ILE A 171 27.57 -7.10 2.52
N THR A 172 27.70 -7.65 3.72
CA THR A 172 28.44 -8.89 3.99
C THR A 172 27.64 -10.14 3.60
N GLY A 173 26.32 -10.05 3.64
CA GLY A 173 25.37 -11.13 3.35
C GLY A 173 25.09 -11.34 1.86
N LYS A 174 24.14 -12.22 1.61
CA LYS A 174 23.59 -12.51 0.30
C LYS A 174 22.37 -11.62 0.02
N ILE A 175 21.99 -11.53 -1.26
CA ILE A 175 20.91 -10.68 -1.77
C ILE A 175 19.91 -11.56 -2.51
N SER A 176 18.64 -11.44 -2.16
CA SER A 176 17.53 -12.05 -2.92
C SER A 176 16.96 -11.05 -3.93
N PHE A 177 16.47 -11.55 -5.04
CA PHE A 177 15.91 -10.72 -6.10
C PHE A 177 14.48 -11.08 -6.43
N THR A 178 13.65 -10.08 -6.67
CA THR A 178 12.34 -10.26 -7.31
C THR A 178 12.42 -9.68 -8.71
N ILE A 179 11.92 -10.46 -9.68
CA ILE A 179 11.87 -10.07 -11.09
C ILE A 179 10.40 -10.06 -11.52
N ASP A 180 10.00 -8.96 -12.14
CA ASP A 180 8.71 -8.85 -12.83
C ASP A 180 8.94 -8.42 -14.28
N ILE A 181 8.23 -9.09 -15.20
CA ILE A 181 8.39 -8.89 -16.64
C ILE A 181 7.04 -8.58 -17.24
N TRP A 182 6.96 -7.49 -17.99
CA TRP A 182 5.71 -7.13 -18.65
C TRP A 182 5.96 -6.48 -20.01
N THR A 183 4.92 -6.46 -20.82
CA THR A 183 4.90 -5.76 -22.11
C THR A 183 4.04 -4.50 -21.97
N SER A 184 4.61 -3.36 -22.33
CA SER A 184 3.90 -2.09 -22.35
C SER A 184 2.84 -2.05 -23.48
N PRO A 185 1.85 -1.12 -23.43
CA PRO A 185 0.91 -0.91 -24.53
C PRO A 185 1.59 -0.61 -25.88
N SER A 186 2.80 -0.06 -25.85
CA SER A 186 3.64 0.20 -27.03
C SER A 186 4.44 -1.02 -27.51
N ALA A 187 4.07 -2.23 -27.07
CA ALA A 187 4.70 -3.50 -27.41
C ALA A 187 6.21 -3.60 -27.07
N LYS A 188 6.65 -2.85 -26.06
CA LYS A 188 8.01 -2.96 -25.51
C LYS A 188 7.99 -3.78 -24.24
N SER A 189 8.93 -4.71 -24.13
CA SER A 189 9.07 -5.58 -22.96
C SER A 189 10.08 -5.03 -22.00
N PHE A 190 9.75 -5.09 -20.71
CA PHE A 190 10.60 -4.60 -19.63
C PHE A 190 10.75 -5.63 -18.53
N LEU A 191 11.89 -5.60 -17.86
CA LEU A 191 12.21 -6.34 -16.66
C LEU A 191 12.47 -5.34 -15.54
N SER A 192 11.74 -5.43 -14.44
CA SER A 192 12.12 -4.79 -13.18
C SER A 192 12.93 -5.75 -12.33
N LEU A 193 13.95 -5.23 -11.69
CA LEU A 193 14.83 -5.97 -10.80
C LEU A 193 14.83 -5.29 -9.44
N THR A 194 14.25 -5.95 -8.43
CA THR A 194 14.25 -5.49 -7.04
C THR A 194 15.16 -6.37 -6.20
N ALA A 195 16.07 -5.77 -5.46
CA ALA A 195 16.95 -6.44 -4.51
C ALA A 195 16.37 -6.37 -3.09
N HIS A 196 16.46 -7.47 -2.35
CA HIS A 196 16.07 -7.62 -0.96
C HIS A 196 17.27 -8.11 -0.16
N TYR A 197 17.66 -7.38 0.87
CA TYR A 197 18.82 -7.73 1.69
C TYR A 197 18.65 -7.22 3.12
N ILE A 198 19.40 -7.80 4.04
CA ILE A 198 19.48 -7.37 5.42
C ILE A 198 20.79 -6.61 5.57
N ASP A 199 20.74 -5.39 6.09
CA ASP A 199 21.92 -4.57 6.38
C ASP A 199 22.58 -4.96 7.71
N ASP A 200 23.67 -4.29 8.04
CA ASP A 200 24.44 -4.55 9.26
C ASP A 200 23.65 -4.17 10.55
N ASP A 201 22.63 -3.34 10.44
CA ASP A 201 21.69 -2.99 11.51
C ASP A 201 20.51 -3.97 11.62
N TRP A 202 20.55 -5.11 10.91
CA TRP A 202 19.49 -6.13 10.84
C TRP A 202 18.18 -5.63 10.27
N LYS A 203 18.20 -4.57 9.48
CA LYS A 203 17.02 -4.04 8.80
C LYS A 203 16.88 -4.67 7.42
N LEU A 204 15.67 -5.14 7.10
CA LEU A 204 15.33 -5.60 5.77
C LEU A 204 15.16 -4.40 4.83
N ASN A 205 15.92 -4.38 3.76
CA ASN A 205 15.89 -3.34 2.74
C ASN A 205 15.35 -3.89 1.42
N ASN A 206 14.54 -3.07 0.73
CA ASN A 206 14.02 -3.35 -0.60
C ASN A 206 14.39 -2.20 -1.53
N VAL A 207 15.15 -2.49 -2.56
CA VAL A 207 15.63 -1.46 -3.50
C VAL A 207 15.32 -1.87 -4.93
N LEU A 208 14.62 -1.02 -5.69
CA LEU A 208 14.52 -1.18 -7.14
C LEU A 208 15.89 -0.89 -7.75
N VAL A 209 16.54 -1.93 -8.25
CA VAL A 209 17.92 -1.89 -8.74
C VAL A 209 18.01 -1.40 -10.16
N ASP A 210 17.14 -1.92 -11.02
CA ASP A 210 17.13 -1.55 -12.43
C ASP A 210 15.78 -1.80 -13.09
N PHE A 211 15.59 -1.15 -14.21
CA PHE A 211 14.42 -1.24 -15.08
C PHE A 211 14.93 -1.37 -16.52
N ILE A 212 14.96 -2.60 -17.01
CA ILE A 212 15.70 -2.97 -18.22
C ILE A 212 14.73 -3.30 -19.33
N GLN A 213 14.89 -2.70 -20.49
CA GLN A 213 14.16 -3.12 -21.69
C GLN A 213 14.73 -4.45 -22.20
N ILE A 214 13.84 -5.43 -22.39
CA ILE A 214 14.18 -6.71 -23.03
C ILE A 214 13.97 -6.57 -24.54
N PHE A 215 14.99 -6.92 -25.29
CA PHE A 215 14.91 -6.95 -26.75
C PHE A 215 14.66 -8.37 -27.27
N GLY A 216 13.81 -8.49 -28.28
CA GLY A 216 13.43 -9.77 -28.87
C GLY A 216 12.34 -10.50 -28.11
N LYS A 217 12.24 -11.84 -28.33
CA LYS A 217 11.23 -12.67 -27.67
C LYS A 217 11.55 -12.85 -26.18
N HIS A 218 10.51 -13.06 -25.35
CA HIS A 218 10.66 -13.40 -23.93
C HIS A 218 11.20 -14.82 -23.73
N MET A 219 12.36 -15.12 -24.31
CA MET A 219 13.05 -16.40 -24.10
C MET A 219 13.91 -16.31 -22.85
N GLY A 220 14.06 -17.43 -22.14
CA GLY A 220 14.84 -17.48 -20.89
C GLY A 220 16.23 -16.89 -21.03
N GLU A 221 16.88 -17.07 -22.17
CA GLU A 221 18.20 -16.50 -22.43
C GLU A 221 18.20 -14.95 -22.47
N ASN A 222 17.19 -14.34 -23.10
CA ASN A 222 17.08 -12.87 -23.14
C ASN A 222 16.77 -12.30 -21.75
N ILE A 223 15.96 -13.00 -20.98
CA ILE A 223 15.66 -12.63 -19.57
C ILE A 223 16.94 -12.72 -18.73
N LYS A 224 17.73 -13.82 -18.89
CA LYS A 224 19.01 -13.99 -18.22
C LYS A 224 19.99 -12.86 -18.57
N ASN A 225 20.08 -12.50 -19.83
CA ASN A 225 21.00 -11.44 -20.28
C ASN A 225 20.59 -10.08 -19.68
N ALA A 226 19.28 -9.76 -19.64
CA ALA A 226 18.79 -8.54 -19.01
C ALA A 226 19.06 -8.55 -17.48
N PHE A 227 18.78 -9.65 -16.80
CA PHE A 227 19.09 -9.82 -15.38
C PHE A 227 20.59 -9.62 -15.10
N MET A 228 21.44 -10.33 -15.83
CA MET A 228 22.90 -10.23 -15.66
C MET A 228 23.45 -8.83 -15.97
N LEU A 229 22.81 -8.08 -16.90
CA LEU A 229 23.18 -6.69 -17.16
C LEU A 229 23.01 -5.83 -15.88
N GLY A 230 21.86 -5.93 -15.20
CA GLY A 230 21.61 -5.21 -13.95
C GLY A 230 22.57 -5.63 -12.82
N ILE A 231 22.76 -6.94 -12.64
CA ILE A 231 23.63 -7.51 -11.60
C ILE A 231 25.09 -7.12 -11.82
N ASN A 232 25.59 -7.19 -13.06
CA ASN A 232 26.98 -6.83 -13.41
C ASN A 232 27.24 -5.34 -13.20
N LYS A 233 26.28 -4.48 -13.52
CA LYS A 233 26.36 -3.03 -13.28
C LYS A 233 26.61 -2.70 -11.82
N LEU A 234 26.09 -3.51 -10.90
CA LEU A 234 26.25 -3.33 -9.46
C LEU A 234 27.39 -4.14 -8.84
N LEU A 235 28.06 -5.00 -9.60
CA LEU A 235 29.17 -5.88 -9.16
C LEU A 235 28.76 -6.85 -8.04
N ILE A 236 27.55 -7.42 -8.10
CA ILE A 236 26.97 -8.28 -7.06
C ILE A 236 26.71 -9.72 -7.53
N GLN A 237 27.36 -10.17 -8.61
CA GLN A 237 27.17 -11.49 -9.21
C GLN A 237 27.33 -12.66 -8.22
N ASN A 238 28.23 -12.50 -7.25
CA ASN A 238 28.57 -13.53 -6.25
C ASN A 238 27.68 -13.46 -4.99
N LYS A 239 26.78 -12.47 -4.92
CA LYS A 239 25.89 -12.26 -3.75
C LYS A 239 24.47 -12.79 -3.94
N ILE A 240 24.16 -13.41 -5.07
CA ILE A 240 22.82 -13.93 -5.35
C ILE A 240 22.49 -15.04 -4.34
N MET A 241 21.40 -14.87 -3.60
CA MET A 241 20.86 -15.87 -2.68
C MET A 241 19.72 -16.63 -3.33
N GLY A 242 18.71 -15.90 -3.83
CA GLY A 242 17.55 -16.49 -4.44
C GLY A 242 16.85 -15.50 -5.38
N ILE A 243 15.99 -16.04 -6.24
CA ILE A 243 15.26 -15.25 -7.22
C ILE A 243 13.78 -15.65 -7.17
N THR A 244 12.92 -14.66 -7.04
CA THR A 244 11.46 -14.83 -7.12
C THR A 244 10.94 -14.29 -8.45
N THR A 245 10.16 -15.11 -9.17
CA THR A 245 9.49 -14.72 -10.41
C THR A 245 8.02 -15.13 -10.40
N ASP A 246 7.23 -14.68 -11.38
CA ASP A 246 5.94 -15.27 -11.65
C ASP A 246 6.05 -16.72 -12.21
N ASN A 247 4.91 -17.36 -12.44
CA ASN A 247 4.87 -18.77 -12.89
C ASN A 247 4.92 -18.94 -14.43
N ALA A 248 5.33 -17.95 -15.18
CA ALA A 248 5.47 -18.06 -16.61
C ALA A 248 6.54 -19.12 -17.00
N SER A 249 6.28 -19.92 -18.03
CA SER A 249 7.19 -20.98 -18.49
C SER A 249 8.58 -20.47 -18.87
N ASN A 250 8.65 -19.24 -19.36
CA ASN A 250 9.91 -18.56 -19.73
C ASN A 250 10.85 -18.36 -18.54
N ASN A 251 10.29 -18.24 -17.33
CA ASN A 251 11.09 -18.07 -16.12
C ASN A 251 11.81 -19.35 -15.71
N LEU A 252 11.26 -20.52 -16.01
CA LEU A 252 11.98 -21.79 -15.80
C LEU A 252 13.19 -21.90 -16.73
N THR A 253 13.03 -21.53 -18.00
CA THR A 253 14.15 -21.53 -18.96
C THR A 253 15.19 -20.46 -18.64
N PHE A 254 14.78 -19.33 -18.06
CA PHE A 254 15.67 -18.32 -17.51
C PHE A 254 16.51 -18.87 -16.35
N VAL A 255 15.88 -19.52 -15.39
CA VAL A 255 16.55 -20.13 -14.23
C VAL A 255 17.55 -21.19 -14.68
N ASP A 256 17.17 -22.03 -15.67
CA ASP A 256 18.07 -23.02 -16.27
C ASP A 256 19.30 -22.41 -16.93
N ALA A 257 19.10 -21.33 -17.68
CA ALA A 257 20.19 -20.61 -18.33
C ALA A 257 21.11 -19.92 -17.30
N LEU A 258 20.55 -19.31 -16.26
CA LEU A 258 21.30 -18.64 -15.20
C LEU A 258 22.15 -19.63 -14.40
N ALA A 259 21.56 -20.75 -13.98
CA ALA A 259 22.28 -21.76 -13.21
C ALA A 259 23.46 -22.44 -13.97
N LYS A 260 23.40 -22.45 -15.29
CA LYS A 260 24.50 -22.92 -16.14
C LYS A 260 25.68 -21.93 -16.21
N GLU A 261 25.39 -20.63 -16.14
CA GLU A 261 26.40 -19.60 -16.32
C GLU A 261 26.95 -19.07 -14.98
N ASN A 262 26.12 -19.00 -13.94
CA ASN A 262 26.49 -18.46 -12.64
C ASN A 262 26.61 -19.57 -11.59
N ASN A 263 27.84 -19.97 -11.27
CA ASN A 263 28.13 -21.00 -10.27
C ASN A 263 27.67 -20.67 -8.84
N SER A 264 27.36 -19.39 -8.57
CA SER A 264 26.87 -18.95 -7.25
C SER A 264 25.36 -19.11 -7.09
N PHE A 265 24.64 -19.43 -8.16
CA PHE A 265 23.19 -19.62 -8.15
C PHE A 265 22.83 -21.06 -8.45
N GLN A 266 21.94 -21.65 -7.62
CA GLN A 266 21.39 -22.99 -7.81
C GLN A 266 19.91 -22.88 -8.18
N LYS A 267 19.40 -23.84 -8.95
CA LYS A 267 17.99 -23.87 -9.38
C LYS A 267 17.01 -23.91 -8.20
N ASP A 268 17.39 -24.59 -7.11
CA ASP A 268 16.59 -24.71 -5.89
C ASP A 268 16.44 -23.35 -5.15
N ASN A 269 17.21 -22.35 -5.53
CA ASN A 269 17.07 -20.98 -5.03
C ASN A 269 16.11 -20.14 -5.88
N HIS A 270 15.30 -20.76 -6.75
CA HIS A 270 14.22 -20.12 -7.48
C HIS A 270 12.89 -20.31 -6.75
N PHE A 271 12.23 -19.20 -6.46
CA PHE A 271 10.93 -19.15 -5.78
C PHE A 271 9.85 -18.61 -6.70
N ARG A 272 8.64 -19.13 -6.55
CA ARG A 272 7.47 -18.66 -7.30
C ARG A 272 6.76 -17.57 -6.53
N CYS A 273 6.30 -16.53 -7.24
CA CYS A 273 5.51 -15.46 -6.64
C CYS A 273 4.19 -16.03 -6.11
N PHE A 274 4.00 -16.01 -4.80
CA PHE A 274 2.83 -16.59 -4.16
C PHE A 274 1.53 -15.84 -4.52
N ALA A 275 1.56 -14.53 -4.59
CA ALA A 275 0.42 -13.75 -5.05
C ALA A 275 -0.03 -14.16 -6.47
N HIS A 276 0.93 -14.50 -7.34
CA HIS A 276 0.62 -15.04 -8.67
C HIS A 276 0.07 -16.46 -8.59
N VAL A 277 0.57 -17.30 -7.68
CA VAL A 277 0.01 -18.65 -7.43
C VAL A 277 -1.45 -18.55 -7.00
N ILE A 278 -1.77 -17.68 -6.03
CA ILE A 278 -3.15 -17.42 -5.60
C ILE A 278 -4.00 -16.97 -6.79
N ASN A 279 -3.51 -16.02 -7.59
CA ASN A 279 -4.24 -15.59 -8.78
C ASN A 279 -4.60 -16.77 -9.70
N LEU A 280 -3.65 -17.67 -9.95
CA LEU A 280 -3.89 -18.83 -10.80
C LEU A 280 -4.88 -19.84 -10.17
N CYS A 281 -4.86 -20.01 -8.85
CA CYS A 281 -5.79 -20.89 -8.15
C CYS A 281 -7.22 -20.34 -8.18
N VAL A 282 -7.39 -19.06 -7.88
CA VAL A 282 -8.71 -18.41 -7.90
C VAL A 282 -9.25 -18.29 -9.32
N GLN A 283 -8.40 -18.07 -10.32
CA GLN A 283 -8.81 -18.10 -11.73
C GLN A 283 -9.38 -19.45 -12.16
N ASP A 284 -8.84 -20.56 -11.66
CA ASP A 284 -9.41 -21.87 -11.95
C ASP A 284 -10.76 -22.08 -11.26
N ALA A 285 -10.93 -21.60 -10.02
CA ALA A 285 -12.23 -21.60 -9.35
C ALA A 285 -13.27 -20.75 -10.10
N LEU A 286 -12.88 -19.57 -10.57
CA LEU A 286 -13.77 -18.65 -11.30
C LEU A 286 -14.23 -19.23 -12.65
N LYS A 287 -13.51 -20.16 -13.25
CA LYS A 287 -13.97 -20.86 -14.47
C LYS A 287 -15.23 -21.69 -14.22
N GLU A 288 -15.33 -22.34 -13.06
CA GLU A 288 -16.53 -23.10 -12.69
C GLU A 288 -17.74 -22.18 -12.42
N LEU A 289 -17.47 -20.90 -12.08
CA LEU A 289 -18.48 -19.88 -11.78
C LEU A 289 -18.79 -18.97 -12.96
N ASP A 290 -18.20 -19.19 -14.15
CA ASP A 290 -18.27 -18.28 -15.27
C ASP A 290 -19.69 -18.05 -15.77
N ASP A 291 -20.51 -19.12 -15.85
CA ASP A 291 -21.91 -19.06 -16.26
C ASP A 291 -22.73 -18.13 -15.32
N LYS A 292 -22.48 -18.22 -14.00
CA LYS A 292 -23.15 -17.38 -12.99
C LYS A 292 -22.72 -15.90 -13.07
N LEU A 293 -21.47 -15.64 -13.47
CA LEU A 293 -20.94 -14.30 -13.60
C LEU A 293 -21.23 -13.65 -14.96
N SER A 294 -21.55 -14.42 -15.98
CA SER A 294 -21.69 -13.97 -17.37
C SER A 294 -22.82 -12.95 -17.54
N GLN A 295 -23.96 -13.18 -16.87
CA GLN A 295 -25.13 -12.30 -16.89
C GLN A 295 -24.80 -10.93 -16.26
N LEU A 296 -24.19 -10.92 -15.07
CA LEU A 296 -23.75 -9.71 -14.38
C LEU A 296 -22.74 -8.93 -15.23
N ARG A 297 -21.71 -9.62 -15.76
CA ARG A 297 -20.71 -8.99 -16.66
C ARG A 297 -21.37 -8.30 -17.85
N THR A 298 -22.33 -8.97 -18.47
CA THR A 298 -23.06 -8.44 -19.63
C THR A 298 -23.88 -7.21 -19.26
N LEU A 299 -24.63 -7.27 -18.16
CA LEU A 299 -25.40 -6.14 -17.64
C LEU A 299 -24.53 -4.91 -17.40
N LEU A 300 -23.45 -5.09 -16.63
CA LEU A 300 -22.53 -4.00 -16.27
C LEU A 300 -21.82 -3.43 -17.51
N ASN A 301 -21.41 -4.25 -18.46
CA ASN A 301 -20.84 -3.79 -19.73
C ASN A 301 -21.81 -2.94 -20.54
N LYS A 302 -23.07 -3.37 -20.64
CA LYS A 302 -24.11 -2.61 -21.34
C LYS A 302 -24.39 -1.24 -20.68
N ILE A 303 -24.28 -1.16 -19.35
CA ILE A 303 -24.44 0.10 -18.62
C ILE A 303 -23.21 0.98 -18.82
N HIS A 304 -22.00 0.42 -18.66
CA HIS A 304 -20.75 1.16 -18.75
C HIS A 304 -20.54 1.85 -20.10
N HIS A 305 -20.92 1.21 -21.21
CA HIS A 305 -20.73 1.75 -22.55
C HIS A 305 -21.88 2.65 -23.03
N SER A 306 -22.87 2.97 -22.17
CA SER A 306 -23.99 3.83 -22.52
C SER A 306 -24.11 5.01 -21.55
N PRO A 307 -23.76 6.24 -21.95
CA PRO A 307 -23.94 7.42 -21.11
C PRO A 307 -25.39 7.59 -20.59
N GLN A 308 -26.37 7.32 -21.45
CA GLN A 308 -27.79 7.38 -21.07
C GLN A 308 -28.14 6.40 -19.94
N ARG A 309 -27.60 5.17 -19.98
CA ARG A 309 -27.83 4.18 -18.92
C ARG A 309 -27.08 4.53 -17.64
N GLN A 310 -25.92 5.16 -17.74
CA GLN A 310 -25.20 5.67 -16.58
C GLN A 310 -25.99 6.80 -15.88
N GLU A 311 -26.59 7.71 -16.63
CA GLU A 311 -27.46 8.76 -16.09
C GLU A 311 -28.69 8.17 -15.40
N LYS A 312 -29.36 7.17 -16.03
CA LYS A 312 -30.49 6.48 -15.41
C LYS A 312 -30.09 5.69 -14.17
N LEU A 313 -28.92 5.06 -14.17
CA LEU A 313 -28.39 4.40 -12.96
C LEU A 313 -28.18 5.42 -11.84
N SER A 314 -27.59 6.58 -12.16
CA SER A 314 -27.42 7.69 -11.21
C SER A 314 -28.78 8.12 -10.59
N PHE A 315 -29.79 8.31 -11.41
CA PHE A 315 -31.14 8.63 -10.94
C PHE A 315 -31.73 7.53 -10.04
N ASN A 316 -31.55 6.24 -10.42
CA ASN A 316 -32.00 5.13 -9.58
C ASN A 316 -31.25 5.04 -8.25
N CYS A 317 -29.94 5.37 -8.23
CA CYS A 317 -29.18 5.46 -6.99
C CYS A 317 -29.78 6.53 -6.04
N GLU A 318 -30.12 7.71 -6.56
CA GLU A 318 -30.78 8.77 -5.80
C GLU A 318 -32.16 8.32 -5.28
N LEU A 319 -32.95 7.63 -6.11
CA LEU A 319 -34.25 7.11 -5.75
C LEU A 319 -34.20 6.11 -4.58
N HIS A 320 -33.18 5.26 -4.56
CA HIS A 320 -32.94 4.27 -3.50
C HIS A 320 -32.11 4.80 -2.33
N GLY A 321 -31.70 6.08 -2.34
CA GLY A 321 -30.94 6.69 -1.25
C GLY A 321 -29.53 6.14 -1.09
N ILE A 322 -28.94 5.58 -2.15
CA ILE A 322 -27.57 5.05 -2.17
C ILE A 322 -26.61 5.99 -2.90
N ASN A 323 -25.33 5.95 -2.54
CA ASN A 323 -24.35 6.79 -3.20
C ASN A 323 -24.24 6.45 -4.69
N ASN A 324 -24.19 7.48 -5.52
CA ASN A 324 -24.01 7.34 -6.96
C ASN A 324 -22.56 6.93 -7.30
N LEU A 325 -22.32 5.63 -7.34
CA LEU A 325 -21.04 5.05 -7.69
C LEU A 325 -21.10 4.42 -9.09
N LYS A 326 -20.05 4.63 -9.88
CA LYS A 326 -19.93 3.98 -11.19
C LYS A 326 -19.81 2.47 -11.05
N VAL A 327 -20.32 1.74 -12.02
CA VAL A 327 -20.10 0.29 -12.13
C VAL A 327 -18.62 -0.02 -12.31
N VAL A 328 -18.19 -1.15 -11.77
CA VAL A 328 -16.83 -1.68 -11.95
C VAL A 328 -16.92 -2.84 -12.95
N LEU A 329 -16.04 -2.85 -13.93
CA LEU A 329 -15.96 -3.93 -14.89
C LEU A 329 -14.91 -4.95 -14.48
N ASP A 330 -15.15 -6.19 -14.85
CA ASP A 330 -14.22 -7.29 -14.67
C ASP A 330 -13.03 -7.22 -15.63
N VAL A 331 -11.89 -7.72 -15.17
CA VAL A 331 -10.69 -7.96 -15.99
C VAL A 331 -10.30 -9.42 -15.81
N SER A 332 -10.60 -10.23 -16.82
CA SER A 332 -10.50 -11.70 -16.78
C SER A 332 -9.13 -12.25 -16.36
N THR A 333 -8.05 -11.49 -16.45
CA THR A 333 -6.70 -11.92 -16.09
C THR A 333 -6.35 -11.74 -14.60
N ARG A 334 -7.19 -11.02 -13.84
CA ARG A 334 -6.94 -10.70 -12.43
C ARG A 334 -8.22 -10.81 -11.62
N TRP A 335 -8.33 -11.83 -10.83
CA TRP A 335 -9.51 -12.14 -10.02
C TRP A 335 -9.95 -11.02 -9.05
N ASN A 336 -9.05 -10.13 -8.63
CA ASN A 336 -9.40 -8.98 -7.78
C ASN A 336 -10.45 -8.09 -8.43
N PHE A 337 -10.40 -7.93 -9.76
CA PHE A 337 -11.42 -7.14 -10.48
C PHE A 337 -12.78 -7.82 -10.48
N THR A 338 -12.83 -9.16 -10.53
CA THR A 338 -14.07 -9.91 -10.37
C THR A 338 -14.68 -9.67 -8.99
N PHE A 339 -13.88 -9.73 -7.93
CA PHE A 339 -14.32 -9.40 -6.57
C PHE A 339 -14.85 -7.97 -6.49
N ASP A 340 -14.10 -6.98 -6.98
CA ASP A 340 -14.48 -5.57 -6.94
C ASP A 340 -15.75 -5.30 -7.77
N MET A 341 -15.92 -5.99 -8.90
CA MET A 341 -17.13 -5.97 -9.71
C MET A 341 -18.34 -6.47 -8.92
N ILE A 342 -18.27 -7.67 -8.32
CA ILE A 342 -19.35 -8.27 -7.55
C ILE A 342 -19.70 -7.39 -6.34
N ASN A 343 -18.69 -6.98 -5.58
CA ASN A 343 -18.90 -6.13 -4.40
C ASN A 343 -19.57 -4.79 -4.75
N ARG A 344 -19.20 -4.17 -5.87
CA ARG A 344 -19.83 -2.95 -6.36
C ARG A 344 -21.25 -3.22 -6.85
N ALA A 345 -21.49 -4.34 -7.53
CA ALA A 345 -22.81 -4.71 -8.03
C ALA A 345 -23.80 -4.98 -6.88
N LEU A 346 -23.37 -5.71 -5.83
CA LEU A 346 -24.17 -5.94 -4.62
C LEU A 346 -24.54 -4.63 -3.92
N TYR A 347 -23.62 -3.68 -3.83
CA TYR A 347 -23.93 -2.34 -3.29
C TYR A 347 -24.98 -1.60 -4.14
N LEU A 348 -24.95 -1.77 -5.45
CA LEU A 348 -25.87 -1.12 -6.40
C LEU A 348 -27.11 -1.97 -6.74
N LYS A 349 -27.35 -3.10 -6.08
CA LYS A 349 -28.36 -4.12 -6.39
C LYS A 349 -29.71 -3.48 -6.75
N GLU A 350 -30.26 -2.67 -5.87
CA GLU A 350 -31.59 -2.08 -6.05
C GLU A 350 -31.66 -1.13 -7.26
N ALA A 351 -30.65 -0.31 -7.45
CA ALA A 351 -30.57 0.61 -8.58
C ALA A 351 -30.37 -0.13 -9.91
N LEU A 352 -29.58 -1.22 -9.91
CA LEU A 352 -29.35 -2.06 -11.09
C LEU A 352 -30.63 -2.82 -11.48
N ASN A 353 -31.35 -3.40 -10.53
CA ASN A 353 -32.63 -4.08 -10.79
C ASN A 353 -33.68 -3.10 -11.32
N SER A 354 -33.82 -1.91 -10.73
CA SER A 354 -34.74 -0.87 -11.21
C SER A 354 -34.40 -0.43 -12.62
N LEU A 355 -33.12 -0.25 -12.94
CA LEU A 355 -32.67 0.08 -14.30
C LEU A 355 -32.98 -1.06 -15.29
N ALA A 356 -32.65 -2.30 -14.93
CA ALA A 356 -32.88 -3.45 -15.80
C ALA A 356 -34.38 -3.68 -16.09
N LEU A 357 -35.27 -3.44 -15.12
CA LEU A 357 -36.69 -3.51 -15.29
C LEU A 357 -37.24 -2.40 -16.23
N SER A 358 -36.67 -1.21 -16.15
CA SER A 358 -37.11 -0.06 -16.93
C SER A 358 -36.66 -0.09 -18.40
N GLU A 359 -35.58 -0.81 -18.72
CA GLU A 359 -34.96 -0.86 -20.05
C GLU A 359 -35.28 -2.18 -20.77
N LYS A 360 -35.97 -2.09 -21.93
CA LYS A 360 -36.37 -3.29 -22.70
C LYS A 360 -35.19 -4.20 -23.04
N ASP A 361 -34.04 -3.61 -23.40
CA ASP A 361 -32.81 -4.35 -23.81
C ASP A 361 -32.04 -4.94 -22.65
N LEU A 362 -32.37 -4.56 -21.41
CA LEU A 362 -31.75 -5.08 -20.20
C LEU A 362 -32.59 -6.13 -19.48
N LYS A 363 -33.88 -6.29 -19.86
CA LYS A 363 -34.77 -7.25 -19.19
C LYS A 363 -34.28 -8.68 -19.14
N ASN A 364 -33.56 -9.12 -20.18
CA ASN A 364 -32.95 -10.46 -20.22
C ASN A 364 -31.74 -10.62 -19.31
N PHE A 365 -31.32 -9.57 -18.63
CA PHE A 365 -30.15 -9.54 -17.73
C PHE A 365 -30.56 -9.13 -16.31
N ILE A 366 -31.86 -9.23 -15.99
CA ILE A 366 -32.37 -9.03 -14.64
C ILE A 366 -31.83 -10.17 -13.77
N ILE A 367 -31.15 -9.82 -12.69
CA ILE A 367 -30.60 -10.76 -11.73
C ILE A 367 -31.67 -11.02 -10.66
N THR A 368 -32.03 -12.27 -10.46
CA THR A 368 -33.00 -12.71 -9.47
C THR A 368 -32.43 -12.62 -8.04
N ASP A 369 -33.30 -12.71 -7.03
CA ASP A 369 -32.83 -12.69 -5.63
C ASP A 369 -31.95 -13.90 -5.30
N ASP A 370 -32.23 -15.06 -5.86
CA ASP A 370 -31.41 -16.27 -5.72
C ASP A 370 -30.03 -16.07 -6.35
N GLU A 371 -29.97 -15.49 -7.57
CA GLU A 371 -28.70 -15.18 -8.23
C GLU A 371 -27.90 -14.09 -7.45
N TRP A 372 -28.56 -13.11 -6.84
CA TRP A 372 -27.91 -12.15 -5.95
C TRP A 372 -27.34 -12.83 -4.69
N SER A 373 -28.08 -13.75 -4.10
CA SER A 373 -27.59 -14.55 -2.96
C SER A 373 -26.35 -15.36 -3.31
N GLU A 374 -26.34 -15.96 -4.51
CA GLU A 374 -25.18 -16.69 -5.00
C GLU A 374 -23.95 -15.77 -5.23
N LEU A 375 -24.17 -14.60 -5.83
CA LEU A 375 -23.10 -13.61 -5.99
C LEU A 375 -22.53 -13.16 -4.63
N GLU A 376 -23.35 -13.11 -3.58
CA GLU A 376 -22.89 -12.83 -2.22
C GLU A 376 -22.01 -13.96 -1.67
N LYS A 377 -22.40 -15.21 -1.87
CA LYS A 377 -21.55 -16.39 -1.50
C LYS A 377 -20.22 -16.37 -2.28
N VAL A 378 -20.25 -16.06 -3.59
CA VAL A 378 -19.01 -15.92 -4.39
C VAL A 378 -18.15 -14.77 -3.88
N LYS A 379 -18.74 -13.63 -3.48
CA LYS A 379 -18.01 -12.53 -2.86
C LYS A 379 -17.31 -12.99 -1.58
N LEU A 380 -18.01 -13.67 -0.67
CA LEU A 380 -17.45 -14.17 0.59
C LEU A 380 -16.27 -15.12 0.35
N PHE A 381 -16.42 -16.05 -0.62
CA PHE A 381 -15.33 -16.92 -1.05
C PHE A 381 -14.10 -16.13 -1.53
N LEU A 382 -14.28 -15.13 -2.39
CA LEU A 382 -13.18 -14.31 -2.92
C LEU A 382 -12.56 -13.38 -1.88
N GLU A 383 -13.32 -12.94 -0.88
CA GLU A 383 -12.88 -11.98 0.14
C GLU A 383 -11.67 -12.52 0.93
N LYS A 384 -11.68 -13.80 1.26
CA LYS A 384 -10.56 -14.46 1.96
C LYS A 384 -9.25 -14.43 1.15
N PHE A 385 -9.34 -14.64 -0.15
CA PHE A 385 -8.16 -14.52 -1.02
C PHE A 385 -7.68 -13.08 -1.17
N LYS A 386 -8.60 -12.10 -1.06
CA LYS A 386 -8.23 -10.67 -1.07
C LYS A 386 -7.43 -10.31 0.17
N GLU A 387 -7.85 -10.75 1.35
CA GLU A 387 -7.12 -10.57 2.61
C GLU A 387 -5.70 -11.15 2.51
N ILE A 388 -5.58 -12.40 2.06
CA ILE A 388 -4.31 -13.08 1.87
C ILE A 388 -3.43 -12.35 0.84
N THR A 389 -3.99 -11.96 -0.30
CA THR A 389 -3.24 -11.24 -1.35
C THR A 389 -2.73 -9.89 -0.87
N LEU A 390 -3.55 -9.13 -0.14
CA LEU A 390 -3.12 -7.84 0.44
C LEU A 390 -1.97 -8.02 1.42
N MET A 391 -2.01 -9.07 2.22
CA MET A 391 -0.94 -9.40 3.16
C MET A 391 0.39 -9.69 2.45
N PHE A 392 0.36 -10.46 1.35
CA PHE A 392 1.56 -10.76 0.57
C PHE A 392 2.01 -9.63 -0.37
N SER A 393 1.15 -8.65 -0.58
CA SER A 393 1.48 -7.41 -1.32
C SER A 393 2.01 -6.30 -0.41
N SER A 394 2.18 -6.57 0.89
CA SER A 394 2.73 -5.62 1.86
C SER A 394 4.23 -5.37 1.62
N LEU A 395 4.77 -4.33 2.27
CA LEU A 395 6.15 -3.86 2.08
C LEU A 395 7.24 -4.91 2.39
N TYR A 396 6.93 -5.92 3.23
CA TYR A 396 7.91 -6.90 3.71
C TYR A 396 7.36 -8.34 3.71
N PRO A 397 6.88 -8.88 2.58
CA PRO A 397 6.52 -10.28 2.52
C PRO A 397 7.78 -11.14 2.63
N THR A 398 7.83 -12.01 3.63
CA THR A 398 8.93 -12.95 3.81
C THR A 398 8.47 -14.37 3.48
N LEU A 399 9.43 -15.21 3.07
CA LEU A 399 9.15 -16.61 2.75
C LEU A 399 8.53 -17.36 3.95
N SER A 400 8.93 -17.00 5.18
CA SER A 400 8.38 -17.57 6.42
C SER A 400 6.88 -17.27 6.63
N MET A 401 6.36 -16.18 6.10
CA MET A 401 4.93 -15.83 6.18
C MET A 401 4.06 -16.66 5.22
N LEU A 402 4.67 -17.30 4.25
CA LEU A 402 3.99 -17.98 3.15
C LEU A 402 3.44 -19.34 3.62
N ILE A 403 4.24 -20.12 4.34
CA ILE A 403 3.93 -21.50 4.68
C ILE A 403 2.82 -21.63 5.73
N PRO A 404 2.83 -20.90 6.86
CA PRO A 404 1.80 -21.03 7.90
C PRO A 404 0.40 -20.60 7.44
N ARG A 405 0.33 -19.80 6.36
CA ARG A 405 -0.93 -19.20 5.88
C ARG A 405 -1.52 -19.90 4.64
N ALA A 406 -0.73 -20.73 4.00
CA ALA A 406 -1.26 -21.62 2.97
C ALA A 406 -2.32 -22.59 3.55
N PRO A 407 -2.09 -23.29 4.71
CA PRO A 407 -3.11 -24.09 5.38
C PRO A 407 -4.34 -23.29 5.83
N ILE A 408 -4.18 -22.05 6.31
CA ILE A 408 -5.32 -21.18 6.71
C ILE A 408 -6.26 -20.98 5.51
N GLY A 409 -5.73 -20.74 4.31
CA GLY A 409 -6.54 -20.74 3.09
C GLY A 409 -7.26 -22.07 2.83
N PHE A 410 -6.70 -23.21 3.29
CA PHE A 410 -7.33 -24.51 3.18
C PHE A 410 -8.45 -24.74 4.20
N ASN A 411 -8.27 -24.32 5.45
CA ASN A 411 -9.25 -24.50 6.52
C ASN A 411 -10.50 -23.66 6.27
N TYR A 412 -10.38 -22.42 5.79
CA TYR A 412 -11.53 -21.60 5.40
C TYR A 412 -12.34 -22.16 4.23
N ILE A 413 -11.74 -23.01 3.40
CA ILE A 413 -12.45 -23.71 2.31
C ILE A 413 -13.22 -24.91 2.87
N SER A 414 -12.75 -25.53 3.99
CA SER A 414 -13.39 -26.66 4.67
C SER A 414 -14.39 -26.25 5.75
N GLU A 415 -14.17 -25.13 6.46
CA GLU A 415 -15.07 -24.64 7.53
C GLU A 415 -16.42 -24.11 7.02
N GLY A 416 -16.54 -23.80 5.73
CA GLY A 416 -17.84 -23.57 5.09
C GLY A 416 -18.72 -24.81 5.02
N GLU A 417 -18.21 -25.97 5.45
CA GLU A 417 -18.95 -27.25 5.48
C GLU A 417 -19.59 -27.53 6.85
N GLU A 418 -19.13 -26.93 7.97
CA GLU A 418 -19.53 -27.34 9.34
C GLU A 418 -20.59 -26.44 10.01
N GLU A 419 -20.96 -25.27 9.46
CA GLU A 419 -21.95 -24.41 10.11
C GLU A 419 -23.43 -24.81 9.88
N ASN A 420 -23.73 -25.89 9.16
CA ASN A 420 -25.11 -26.34 8.91
C ASN A 420 -25.45 -27.77 9.42
N GLU A 421 -24.60 -28.40 10.23
CA GLU A 421 -25.01 -29.60 10.98
C GLU A 421 -25.48 -29.26 12.38
N GLY A 422 -26.50 -28.39 12.51
CA GLY A 422 -27.29 -28.18 13.72
C GLY A 422 -28.54 -29.03 13.66
N GLU A 423 -28.60 -30.00 14.59
CA GLU A 423 -29.73 -30.91 14.88
C GLU A 423 -31.11 -30.23 14.67
N ASP A 424 -31.90 -30.77 13.76
CA ASP A 424 -33.30 -31.18 14.09
C ASP A 424 -33.86 -32.05 12.99
N GLY A 425 -34.14 -33.29 13.37
CA GLY A 425 -34.82 -34.26 12.54
C GLY A 425 -36.28 -33.88 12.31
N ASN A 426 -36.62 -33.63 11.06
CA ASN A 426 -37.93 -33.99 10.48
C ASN A 426 -37.79 -33.96 8.95
N GLU A 427 -37.77 -35.15 8.37
CA GLU A 427 -37.82 -35.33 6.93
C GLU A 427 -39.18 -34.87 6.40
N SER A 428 -39.20 -33.84 5.57
CA SER A 428 -40.25 -33.60 4.60
C SER A 428 -39.65 -33.57 3.20
N GLU A 429 -40.04 -34.53 2.40
CA GLU A 429 -39.64 -34.75 1.00
C GLU A 429 -40.20 -33.63 0.10
N ASP A 430 -39.47 -32.47 -0.01
CA ASP A 430 -39.74 -31.45 -1.05
C ASP A 430 -38.58 -30.47 -1.30
N GLU A 431 -37.30 -30.87 -1.07
CA GLU A 431 -36.11 -30.00 -1.37
C GLU A 431 -35.18 -30.62 -2.44
N ILE A 432 -35.69 -30.86 -3.66
CA ILE A 432 -34.84 -31.27 -4.80
C ILE A 432 -34.13 -30.11 -5.52
N GLY A 433 -34.36 -28.85 -5.11
CA GLY A 433 -33.86 -27.64 -5.80
C GLY A 433 -32.49 -27.12 -5.37
N ASN A 434 -32.00 -27.46 -4.18
CA ASN A 434 -30.85 -26.76 -3.57
C ASN A 434 -29.50 -27.50 -3.68
N ASP A 435 -29.48 -28.78 -3.90
CA ASP A 435 -28.27 -29.63 -3.88
C ASP A 435 -27.29 -29.36 -5.06
N ASN A 436 -27.80 -28.86 -6.22
CA ASN A 436 -26.95 -28.62 -7.39
C ASN A 436 -26.15 -27.29 -7.31
N GLU A 437 -26.61 -26.32 -6.55
CA GLU A 437 -26.02 -24.96 -6.50
C GLU A 437 -24.88 -24.89 -5.48
N GLU A 438 -25.07 -25.49 -4.33
CA GLU A 438 -24.00 -25.67 -3.33
C GLU A 438 -22.83 -26.49 -3.90
N SER A 439 -23.13 -27.44 -4.78
CA SER A 439 -22.17 -28.23 -5.56
C SER A 439 -21.21 -27.36 -6.42
N THR A 440 -21.63 -26.25 -7.02
CA THR A 440 -20.78 -25.47 -7.94
C THR A 440 -19.71 -24.66 -7.20
N ILE A 441 -20.08 -24.02 -6.09
CA ILE A 441 -19.09 -23.26 -5.27
C ILE A 441 -18.14 -24.24 -4.56
N LYS A 442 -18.65 -25.36 -4.03
CA LYS A 442 -17.80 -26.41 -3.47
C LYS A 442 -16.82 -26.97 -4.51
N LYS A 443 -17.28 -27.19 -5.75
CA LYS A 443 -16.42 -27.63 -6.85
C LYS A 443 -15.35 -26.59 -7.20
N ALA A 444 -15.73 -25.31 -7.27
CA ALA A 444 -14.79 -24.19 -7.47
C ALA A 444 -13.73 -24.12 -6.36
N ALA A 445 -14.16 -24.23 -5.10
CA ALA A 445 -13.28 -24.27 -3.94
C ALA A 445 -12.32 -25.47 -3.99
N MET A 446 -12.81 -26.65 -4.34
CA MET A 446 -11.99 -27.85 -4.49
C MET A 446 -10.94 -27.71 -5.59
N ASN A 447 -11.30 -27.16 -6.75
CA ASN A 447 -10.34 -26.90 -7.83
C ASN A 447 -9.25 -25.93 -7.40
N CYS A 448 -9.62 -24.85 -6.69
CA CYS A 448 -8.68 -23.93 -6.09
C CYS A 448 -7.72 -24.62 -5.13
N ARG A 449 -8.26 -25.44 -4.21
CA ARG A 449 -7.50 -26.23 -3.22
C ARG A 449 -6.51 -27.18 -3.87
N VAL A 450 -6.96 -27.99 -4.83
CA VAL A 450 -6.10 -28.96 -5.56
C VAL A 450 -4.92 -28.23 -6.22
N LYS A 451 -5.19 -27.09 -6.86
CA LYS A 451 -4.15 -26.30 -7.53
C LYS A 451 -3.18 -25.66 -6.54
N LEU A 452 -3.68 -25.15 -5.42
CA LEU A 452 -2.84 -24.57 -4.38
C LEU A 452 -1.92 -25.66 -3.76
N PHE A 453 -2.44 -26.86 -3.47
CA PHE A 453 -1.66 -28.02 -3.04
C PHE A 453 -0.58 -28.41 -4.03
N HIS A 454 -0.90 -28.39 -5.32
CA HIS A 454 0.09 -28.68 -6.35
C HIS A 454 1.28 -27.70 -6.32
N TYR A 455 1.03 -26.40 -6.04
CA TYR A 455 2.11 -25.43 -5.90
C TYR A 455 2.81 -25.55 -4.54
N TYR A 456 2.08 -25.84 -3.47
CA TYR A 456 2.62 -26.06 -2.13
C TYR A 456 3.61 -27.23 -2.11
N ASN A 457 3.26 -28.36 -2.72
CA ASN A 457 4.13 -29.53 -2.81
C ASN A 457 5.40 -29.31 -3.68
N LYS A 458 5.47 -28.18 -4.38
CA LYS A 458 6.68 -27.75 -5.11
C LYS A 458 7.54 -26.74 -4.32
N THR A 459 7.17 -26.43 -3.08
CA THR A 459 8.03 -25.64 -2.19
C THR A 459 9.23 -26.50 -1.81
N ASN A 460 10.41 -25.87 -1.77
CA ASN A 460 11.66 -26.54 -1.45
C ASN A 460 11.96 -26.49 0.07
N ASP A 461 12.98 -27.23 0.49
CA ASP A 461 13.41 -27.28 1.90
C ASP A 461 13.76 -25.89 2.48
N ALA A 462 14.15 -24.94 1.64
CA ALA A 462 14.43 -23.58 2.09
C ALA A 462 13.19 -22.91 2.70
N CYS A 463 11.99 -23.19 2.16
CA CYS A 463 10.74 -22.69 2.73
C CYS A 463 10.51 -23.23 4.14
N ILE A 464 10.76 -24.52 4.35
CA ILE A 464 10.60 -25.21 5.64
C ILE A 464 11.63 -24.67 6.64
N ILE A 465 12.89 -24.56 6.23
CA ILE A 465 13.97 -24.05 7.08
C ILE A 465 13.70 -22.63 7.55
N VAL A 466 13.25 -21.74 6.65
CA VAL A 466 12.96 -20.33 7.00
C VAL A 466 11.81 -20.24 8.00
N MET A 467 10.81 -21.12 7.90
CA MET A 467 9.70 -21.18 8.86
C MET A 467 10.20 -21.60 10.25
N ILE A 468 11.03 -22.65 10.33
CA ILE A 468 11.61 -23.14 11.59
C ILE A 468 12.50 -22.06 12.25
N LEU A 469 13.20 -21.27 11.44
CA LEU A 469 14.13 -20.26 11.92
C LEU A 469 13.43 -18.93 12.27
N ASP A 470 12.21 -18.69 11.82
CA ASP A 470 11.49 -17.45 12.13
C ASP A 470 10.97 -17.48 13.58
N PRO A 471 11.52 -16.63 14.49
CA PRO A 471 11.14 -16.66 15.91
C PRO A 471 9.67 -16.28 16.15
N ARG A 472 9.01 -15.64 15.19
CA ARG A 472 7.59 -15.24 15.27
C ARG A 472 6.64 -16.42 15.08
N LEU A 473 7.09 -17.47 14.38
CA LEU A 473 6.29 -18.62 13.99
C LEU A 473 6.64 -19.90 14.77
N LYS A 474 7.82 -19.93 15.38
CA LYS A 474 8.44 -21.11 15.97
C LYS A 474 7.59 -21.83 17.02
N MET A 475 6.69 -21.14 17.71
CA MET A 475 5.85 -21.70 18.79
C MET A 475 4.37 -21.81 18.39
N GLU A 476 3.85 -20.92 17.56
CA GLU A 476 2.44 -20.92 17.18
C GLU A 476 2.10 -22.08 16.24
N TYR A 477 2.95 -22.32 15.25
CA TYR A 477 2.69 -23.35 14.23
C TYR A 477 2.67 -24.78 14.77
N TYR A 478 3.47 -25.08 15.82
CA TYR A 478 3.56 -26.43 16.40
C TYR A 478 2.59 -26.68 17.55
N ASN A 479 1.90 -25.65 18.05
CA ASN A 479 0.92 -25.79 19.12
C ASN A 479 -0.49 -26.11 18.60
N ASP A 480 -0.79 -25.82 17.35
CA ASP A 480 -2.12 -26.06 16.76
C ASP A 480 -2.29 -27.44 16.11
N GLU A 481 -1.21 -28.22 16.01
CA GLU A 481 -1.25 -29.60 15.43
C GLU A 481 -1.05 -30.71 16.50
N MET A 482 -0.99 -30.39 17.79
CA MET A 482 -0.97 -31.38 18.89
C MET A 482 -2.25 -31.35 19.72
#